data_6db5b18bc0cfdd379370ac92447c1d9c
#
_entry.id   6db5b18bc0cfdd379370ac92447c1d9c
#
_cell.length_a   1.000
_cell.length_b   1.000
_cell.length_c   1.000
_cell.angle_alpha   90.00
_cell.angle_beta   90.00
_cell.angle_gamma   90.00
#
_symmetry.space_group_name_H-M   'P 1'
#
loop_
_entity.id
_entity.type
_entity.pdbx_description
1 polymer ?
#
loop_
_entity_poly.entity_id
_entity_poly.type
_entity_poly.pdbx_seq_one_letter_code
_entity_poly.pdbx_strand_id
1 'polypeptide(L)'
;MKLVLDTQIWLDWLVFDDPGVRRLRNAVHLGRAQVVIDAACDAELERVLAYDLGKHSISREAQLAALDQARRLARRVEVVAVKGLPQCRDADDQKFIELAAATNADALVTKDRELLRMKRRLPFRVVTPQELPAL
;
A
#
# COMPACT_ATOMS: atom_id res chain seq x y z
N MET A 1 -6.16 7.24 11.56
CA MET A 1 -6.49 7.05 10.14
C MET A 1 -6.01 5.67 9.71
N LYS A 2 -6.86 4.92 9.05
CA LYS A 2 -6.52 3.56 8.56
C LYS A 2 -6.22 3.64 7.07
N LEU A 3 -5.07 3.14 6.65
CA LEU A 3 -4.58 3.25 5.28
C LEU A 3 -4.24 1.90 4.68
N VAL A 4 -4.48 1.76 3.39
CA VAL A 4 -3.94 0.67 2.56
C VAL A 4 -2.93 1.30 1.60
N LEU A 5 -1.76 0.68 1.48
CA LEU A 5 -0.71 1.13 0.55
C LEU A 5 -0.61 0.15 -0.59
N ASP A 6 -0.54 0.64 -1.84
CA ASP A 6 -0.21 -0.27 -2.92
C ASP A 6 1.28 -0.64 -2.85
N THR A 7 1.68 -1.62 -3.64
CA THR A 7 3.04 -2.15 -3.58
C THR A 7 4.09 -1.08 -3.91
N GLN A 8 3.82 -0.20 -4.88
CA GLN A 8 4.77 0.85 -5.24
C GLN A 8 5.03 1.82 -4.08
N ILE A 9 4.01 2.13 -3.30
CA ILE A 9 4.18 3.00 -2.12
C ILE A 9 5.08 2.33 -1.09
N TRP A 10 4.91 1.03 -0.87
CA TRP A 10 5.82 0.28 0.00
C TRP A 10 7.26 0.34 -0.52
N LEU A 11 7.47 0.18 -1.82
CA LEU A 11 8.81 0.26 -2.41
C LEU A 11 9.40 1.66 -2.27
N ASP A 12 8.61 2.71 -2.48
CA ASP A 12 9.05 4.09 -2.29
C ASP A 12 9.53 4.33 -0.85
N TRP A 13 8.87 3.70 0.10
CA TRP A 13 9.23 3.81 1.51
C TRP A 13 10.46 2.97 1.87
N LEU A 14 10.46 1.70 1.47
CA LEU A 14 11.41 0.70 1.99
C LEU A 14 12.69 0.58 1.16
N VAL A 15 12.62 0.90 -0.14
CA VAL A 15 13.73 0.69 -1.08
C VAL A 15 14.26 2.01 -1.62
N PHE A 16 13.38 2.85 -2.14
CA PHE A 16 13.79 4.05 -2.88
C PHE A 16 13.97 5.28 -2.00
N ASP A 17 13.50 5.25 -0.77
CA ASP A 17 13.52 6.39 0.16
C ASP A 17 13.01 7.68 -0.52
N ASP A 18 11.88 7.56 -1.21
CA ASP A 18 11.30 8.65 -1.98
C ASP A 18 10.80 9.75 -1.02
N PRO A 19 11.22 11.00 -1.19
CA PRO A 19 10.74 12.09 -0.34
C PRO A 19 9.20 12.28 -0.39
N GLY A 20 8.56 11.81 -1.46
CA GLY A 20 7.09 11.88 -1.60
C GLY A 20 6.33 11.11 -0.54
N VAL A 21 6.94 10.13 0.13
CA VAL A 21 6.28 9.36 1.19
C VAL A 21 6.62 9.85 2.60
N ARG A 22 7.35 10.94 2.73
CA ARG A 22 7.78 11.44 4.04
C ARG A 22 6.60 11.73 4.98
N ARG A 23 5.57 12.37 4.47
CA ARG A 23 4.38 12.70 5.24
C ARG A 23 3.67 11.44 5.75
N LEU A 24 3.57 10.44 4.91
CA LEU A 24 3.02 9.12 5.27
C LEU A 24 3.86 8.47 6.37
N ARG A 25 5.17 8.42 6.20
CA ARG A 25 6.08 7.82 7.18
C ARG A 25 5.94 8.49 8.54
N ASN A 26 5.92 9.82 8.55
CA ASN A 26 5.77 10.58 9.80
C ASN A 26 4.45 10.28 10.49
N ALA A 27 3.36 10.20 9.72
CA ALA A 27 2.05 9.90 10.28
C ALA A 27 2.03 8.53 10.96
N VAL A 28 2.64 7.53 10.34
CA VAL A 28 2.71 6.17 10.90
C VAL A 28 3.59 6.15 12.15
N HIS A 29 4.76 6.77 12.10
CA HIS A 29 5.68 6.81 13.24
C HIS A 29 5.09 7.55 14.44
N LEU A 30 4.26 8.57 14.20
CA LEU A 30 3.60 9.34 15.26
C LEU A 30 2.30 8.69 15.75
N GLY A 31 1.93 7.53 15.22
CA GLY A 31 0.71 6.84 15.61
C GLY A 31 -0.57 7.48 15.10
N ARG A 32 -0.49 8.40 14.14
CA ARG A 32 -1.66 9.09 13.56
C ARG A 32 -2.28 8.33 12.41
N ALA A 33 -1.54 7.42 11.82
CA ALA A 33 -2.01 6.55 10.76
C ALA A 33 -1.62 5.12 11.05
N GLN A 34 -2.51 4.18 10.74
CA GLN A 34 -2.26 2.76 10.84
C GLN A 34 -2.41 2.15 9.45
N VAL A 35 -1.39 1.42 8.99
CA VAL A 35 -1.43 0.70 7.73
C VAL A 35 -1.92 -0.71 8.01
N VAL A 36 -2.80 -1.21 7.15
CA VAL A 36 -3.26 -2.60 7.21
C VAL A 36 -2.77 -3.35 5.98
N ILE A 37 -2.54 -4.64 6.13
CA ILE A 37 -2.09 -5.52 5.06
C ILE A 37 -2.72 -6.90 5.24
N ASP A 38 -3.11 -7.53 4.12
CA ASP A 38 -3.60 -8.90 4.14
C ASP A 38 -2.62 -9.85 3.48
N ALA A 39 -2.98 -11.13 3.42
CA ALA A 39 -2.11 -12.15 2.85
C ALA A 39 -1.77 -11.90 1.38
N ALA A 40 -2.74 -11.44 0.58
CA ALA A 40 -2.53 -11.23 -0.86
C ALA A 40 -1.58 -10.07 -1.11
N CYS A 41 -1.75 -8.96 -0.40
CA CYS A 41 -0.88 -7.79 -0.54
C CYS A 41 0.52 -8.07 -0.02
N ASP A 42 0.64 -8.78 1.10
CA ASP A 42 1.93 -9.20 1.65
C ASP A 42 2.70 -10.09 0.67
N ALA A 43 2.00 -11.07 0.08
CA ALA A 43 2.62 -11.99 -0.88
C ALA A 43 3.13 -11.25 -2.12
N GLU A 44 2.38 -10.27 -2.61
CA GLU A 44 2.85 -9.46 -3.73
C GLU A 44 4.08 -8.65 -3.36
N LEU A 45 4.09 -8.03 -2.19
CA LEU A 45 5.25 -7.26 -1.74
C LEU A 45 6.49 -8.14 -1.65
N GLU A 46 6.36 -9.32 -1.07
CA GLU A 46 7.46 -10.29 -1.00
C GLU A 46 8.00 -10.64 -2.38
N ARG A 47 7.09 -10.92 -3.33
CA ARG A 47 7.45 -11.28 -4.70
C ARG A 47 8.15 -10.13 -5.42
N VAL A 48 7.62 -8.92 -5.28
CA VAL A 48 8.15 -7.74 -5.98
C VAL A 48 9.52 -7.34 -5.42
N LEU A 49 9.73 -7.46 -4.11
CA LEU A 49 11.03 -7.20 -3.50
C LEU A 49 12.14 -8.12 -4.04
N ALA A 50 11.75 -9.31 -4.53
CA ALA A 50 12.70 -10.26 -5.11
C ALA A 50 12.99 -10.02 -6.60
N TYR A 51 12.27 -9.10 -7.25
CA TYR A 51 12.48 -8.79 -8.65
C TYR A 51 13.78 -8.04 -8.89
N ASP A 52 14.29 -8.15 -10.13
CA ASP A 52 15.34 -7.28 -10.59
C ASP A 52 14.77 -5.88 -10.82
N LEU A 53 15.12 -4.94 -9.95
CA LEU A 53 14.69 -3.56 -10.04
C LEU A 53 15.68 -2.69 -10.83
N GLY A 54 16.46 -3.31 -11.71
CA GLY A 54 17.49 -2.64 -12.48
C GLY A 54 18.62 -2.16 -11.57
N LYS A 55 19.00 -0.89 -11.70
CA LYS A 55 20.04 -0.31 -10.84
C LYS A 55 19.61 -0.18 -9.37
N HIS A 56 18.35 -0.46 -9.08
CA HIS A 56 17.81 -0.42 -7.73
C HIS A 56 17.64 -1.82 -7.13
N SER A 57 18.15 -2.86 -7.79
CA SER A 57 18.12 -4.22 -7.27
C SER A 57 18.82 -4.28 -5.91
N ILE A 58 18.22 -4.98 -4.97
CA ILE A 58 18.74 -5.10 -3.61
C ILE A 58 19.12 -6.55 -3.32
N SER A 59 20.03 -6.73 -2.39
CA SER A 59 20.47 -8.07 -1.98
C SER A 59 19.33 -8.85 -1.33
N ARG A 60 19.46 -10.17 -1.27
CA ARG A 60 18.50 -11.02 -0.56
C ARG A 60 18.33 -10.60 0.88
N GLU A 61 19.43 -10.24 1.54
CA GLU A 61 19.40 -9.76 2.91
C GLU A 61 18.58 -8.46 3.04
N ALA A 62 18.79 -7.52 2.13
CA ALA A 62 18.04 -6.26 2.12
C ALA A 62 16.55 -6.49 1.80
N GLN A 63 16.23 -7.43 0.92
CA GLN A 63 14.85 -7.81 0.63
C GLN A 63 14.14 -8.30 1.88
N LEU A 64 14.79 -9.20 2.63
CA LEU A 64 14.22 -9.75 3.86
C LEU A 64 14.07 -8.69 4.93
N ALA A 65 15.01 -7.77 5.05
CA ALA A 65 14.94 -6.67 6.00
C ALA A 65 13.78 -5.72 5.66
N ALA A 66 13.58 -5.41 4.38
CA ALA A 66 12.48 -4.55 3.94
C ALA A 66 11.13 -5.20 4.23
N LEU A 67 10.99 -6.50 3.93
CA LEU A 67 9.76 -7.23 4.18
C LEU A 67 9.45 -7.29 5.68
N ASP A 68 10.45 -7.55 6.51
CA ASP A 68 10.30 -7.57 7.95
C ASP A 68 9.84 -6.19 8.47
N GLN A 69 10.42 -5.12 7.95
CA GLN A 69 10.02 -3.77 8.33
C GLN A 69 8.55 -3.49 7.97
N ALA A 70 8.13 -3.87 6.77
CA ALA A 70 6.73 -3.70 6.34
C ALA A 70 5.79 -4.45 7.29
N ARG A 71 6.14 -5.67 7.66
CA ARG A 71 5.33 -6.51 8.55
C ARG A 71 5.26 -5.98 9.98
N ARG A 72 6.26 -5.22 10.41
CA ARG A 72 6.23 -4.53 11.71
C ARG A 72 5.41 -3.25 11.67
N LEU A 73 5.45 -2.55 10.54
CA LEU A 73 4.74 -1.28 10.38
C LEU A 73 3.24 -1.49 10.14
N ALA A 74 2.87 -2.53 9.42
CA ALA A 74 1.49 -2.80 9.06
C ALA A 74 0.84 -3.77 10.04
N ARG A 75 -0.45 -3.54 10.29
CA ARG A 75 -1.27 -4.52 11.01
C ARG A 75 -1.76 -5.57 10.02
N ARG A 76 -1.46 -6.85 10.31
CA ARG A 76 -1.95 -7.96 9.50
C ARG A 76 -3.43 -8.21 9.81
N VAL A 77 -4.24 -8.30 8.77
CA VAL A 77 -5.68 -8.55 8.89
C VAL A 77 -6.08 -9.69 7.97
N GLU A 78 -7.12 -10.41 8.35
CA GLU A 78 -7.81 -11.35 7.47
C GLU A 78 -9.06 -10.66 6.95
N VAL A 79 -9.31 -10.76 5.64
CA VAL A 79 -10.43 -10.07 5.03
C VAL A 79 -11.45 -11.03 4.47
N VAL A 80 -12.72 -10.64 4.55
CA VAL A 80 -13.82 -11.32 3.89
C VAL A 80 -14.17 -10.51 2.65
N ALA A 81 -14.34 -11.21 1.51
CA ALA A 81 -14.63 -10.56 0.25
C ALA A 81 -15.89 -9.70 0.34
N VAL A 82 -15.80 -8.47 -0.16
CA VAL A 82 -16.93 -7.55 -0.28
C VAL A 82 -17.49 -7.67 -1.68
N LYS A 83 -18.80 -7.92 -1.78
CA LYS A 83 -19.46 -8.08 -3.09
C LYS A 83 -19.76 -6.71 -3.71
N GLY A 84 -19.78 -6.68 -5.03
CA GLY A 84 -20.26 -5.51 -5.77
C GLY A 84 -19.25 -4.39 -5.91
N LEU A 85 -17.97 -4.61 -5.59
CA LEU A 85 -16.96 -3.60 -5.76
C LEU A 85 -16.67 -3.36 -7.25
N PRO A 86 -16.45 -2.10 -7.65
CA PRO A 86 -15.95 -1.82 -8.99
C PRO A 86 -14.65 -2.57 -9.24
N GLN A 87 -14.50 -3.08 -10.46
CA GLN A 87 -13.30 -3.83 -10.84
C GLN A 87 -12.25 -2.90 -11.43
N CYS A 88 -11.02 -3.04 -10.96
CA CYS A 88 -9.88 -2.32 -11.52
C CYS A 88 -9.55 -2.91 -12.90
N ARG A 89 -9.12 -2.04 -13.82
CA ARG A 89 -8.72 -2.46 -15.16
C ARG A 89 -7.56 -3.46 -15.10
N ASP A 90 -6.59 -3.22 -14.22
CA ASP A 90 -5.53 -4.17 -13.94
C ASP A 90 -5.98 -5.08 -12.79
N ALA A 91 -6.17 -6.36 -13.09
CA ALA A 91 -6.62 -7.34 -12.12
C ALA A 91 -5.65 -7.48 -10.94
N ASP A 92 -4.36 -7.21 -11.15
CA ASP A 92 -3.36 -7.31 -10.07
C ASP A 92 -3.55 -6.22 -9.01
N ASP A 93 -4.21 -5.12 -9.34
CA ASP A 93 -4.47 -4.03 -8.39
C ASP A 93 -5.77 -4.20 -7.61
N GLN A 94 -6.62 -5.14 -8.00
CA GLN A 94 -7.92 -5.33 -7.35
C GLN A 94 -7.79 -5.69 -5.87
N LYS A 95 -6.72 -6.37 -5.48
CA LYS A 95 -6.48 -6.77 -4.09
C LYS A 95 -6.44 -5.59 -3.13
N PHE A 96 -5.95 -4.44 -3.58
CA PHE A 96 -5.88 -3.23 -2.74
C PHE A 96 -7.26 -2.62 -2.52
N ILE A 97 -8.09 -2.65 -3.55
CA ILE A 97 -9.49 -2.19 -3.47
C ILE A 97 -10.26 -3.08 -2.51
N GLU A 98 -10.09 -4.39 -2.62
CA GLU A 98 -10.76 -5.36 -1.77
C GLU A 98 -10.35 -5.20 -0.31
N LEU A 99 -9.05 -5.04 -0.04
CA LEU A 99 -8.54 -4.83 1.31
C LEU A 99 -9.10 -3.52 1.91
N ALA A 100 -9.07 -2.43 1.16
CA ALA A 100 -9.55 -1.15 1.65
C ALA A 100 -11.05 -1.19 1.97
N ALA A 101 -11.83 -1.83 1.11
CA ALA A 101 -13.27 -1.95 1.33
C ALA A 101 -13.58 -2.84 2.54
N ALA A 102 -12.90 -3.99 2.64
CA ALA A 102 -13.16 -4.96 3.71
C ALA A 102 -12.79 -4.41 5.09
N THR A 103 -11.82 -3.52 5.17
CA THR A 103 -11.35 -2.95 6.44
C THR A 103 -11.94 -1.58 6.74
N ASN A 104 -12.80 -1.06 5.89
CA ASN A 104 -13.31 0.32 5.98
C ASN A 104 -12.16 1.33 6.10
N ALA A 105 -11.13 1.18 5.26
CA ALA A 105 -9.99 2.06 5.29
C ALA A 105 -10.40 3.50 4.95
N ASP A 106 -9.71 4.46 5.55
CA ASP A 106 -9.93 5.87 5.24
C ASP A 106 -9.42 6.20 3.85
N ALA A 107 -8.32 5.58 3.44
CA ALA A 107 -7.76 5.83 2.11
C ALA A 107 -6.93 4.66 1.60
N LEU A 108 -6.95 4.48 0.30
CA LEU A 108 -5.97 3.70 -0.46
C LEU A 108 -4.95 4.69 -1.01
N VAL A 109 -3.69 4.52 -0.66
CA VAL A 109 -2.59 5.41 -1.07
C VAL A 109 -1.89 4.80 -2.26
N THR A 110 -1.84 5.53 -3.36
CA THR A 110 -1.28 5.04 -4.63
C THR A 110 -0.81 6.20 -5.50
N LYS A 111 0.09 5.89 -6.44
CA LYS A 111 0.46 6.79 -7.54
C LYS A 111 -0.02 6.25 -8.88
N ASP A 112 -0.65 5.09 -8.89
CA ASP A 112 -1.14 4.43 -10.10
C ASP A 112 -2.37 5.15 -10.65
N ARG A 113 -2.28 5.57 -11.90
CA ARG A 113 -3.36 6.33 -12.55
C ARG A 113 -4.65 5.53 -12.68
N GLU A 114 -4.57 4.24 -12.90
CA GLU A 114 -5.76 3.39 -13.04
C GLU A 114 -6.55 3.33 -11.73
N LEU A 115 -5.85 3.23 -10.60
CA LEU A 115 -6.50 3.29 -9.29
C LEU A 115 -7.05 4.69 -8.99
N LEU A 116 -6.28 5.73 -9.27
CA LEU A 116 -6.70 7.11 -9.02
C LEU A 116 -7.95 7.48 -9.84
N ARG A 117 -8.10 6.94 -11.04
CA ARG A 117 -9.30 7.18 -11.87
C ARG A 117 -10.57 6.60 -11.27
N MET A 118 -10.44 5.62 -10.38
CA MET A 118 -11.59 4.95 -9.78
C MET A 118 -12.14 5.67 -8.54
N LYS A 119 -11.49 6.72 -8.07
CA LYS A 119 -11.77 7.34 -6.76
C LYS A 119 -13.22 7.72 -6.53
N ARG A 120 -13.94 8.13 -7.59
CA ARG A 120 -15.34 8.54 -7.46
C ARG A 120 -16.33 7.38 -7.37
N ARG A 121 -15.85 6.17 -7.70
CA ARG A 121 -16.70 4.97 -7.71
C ARG A 121 -16.46 4.08 -6.49
N LEU A 122 -15.50 4.44 -5.63
CA LEU A 122 -15.10 3.61 -4.49
C LEU A 122 -15.61 4.21 -3.17
N PRO A 123 -15.94 3.37 -2.19
CA PRO A 123 -16.50 3.84 -0.92
C PRO A 123 -15.45 4.42 0.05
N PHE A 124 -14.20 4.51 -0.35
CA PHE A 124 -13.11 5.08 0.41
C PHE A 124 -12.34 6.05 -0.49
N ARG A 125 -11.49 6.87 0.10
CA ARG A 125 -10.67 7.81 -0.67
C ARG A 125 -9.53 7.07 -1.35
N VAL A 126 -9.15 7.52 -2.56
CA VAL A 126 -7.95 7.06 -3.27
C VAL A 126 -7.10 8.30 -3.47
N VAL A 127 -5.91 8.30 -2.88
CA VAL A 127 -5.07 9.50 -2.81
C VAL A 127 -3.60 9.16 -3.11
N THR A 128 -2.87 10.17 -3.57
CA THR A 128 -1.41 10.08 -3.63
C THR A 128 -0.84 10.33 -2.22
N PRO A 129 0.41 9.94 -1.96
CA PRO A 129 1.02 10.23 -0.65
C PRO A 129 1.04 11.72 -0.31
N GLN A 130 1.21 12.58 -1.32
CA GLN A 130 1.24 14.02 -1.13
C GLN A 130 -0.10 14.62 -0.79
N GLU A 131 -1.19 13.94 -1.16
CA GLU A 131 -2.56 14.38 -0.91
C GLU A 131 -3.06 14.00 0.48
N LEU A 132 -2.29 13.22 1.23
CA LEU A 132 -2.68 12.89 2.59
C LEU A 132 -2.84 14.17 3.41
N PRO A 133 -3.88 14.24 4.24
CA PRO A 133 -4.06 15.40 5.10
C PRO A 133 -2.84 15.62 5.99
N ALA A 134 -2.60 16.86 6.37
CA ALA A 134 -1.58 17.17 7.36
C ALA A 134 -2.00 16.49 8.67
N LEU A 135 -1.20 15.55 9.10
CA LEU A 135 -1.47 14.72 10.27
C LEU A 135 -0.66 15.18 11.46
#